data_00badfd820ab2c99268c03e9a4f12665
#
_entry.id   00badfd820ab2c99268c03e9a4f12665
#
_cell.length_a   1.000
_cell.length_b   1.000
_cell.length_c   1.000
_cell.angle_alpha   90.00
_cell.angle_beta   90.00
_cell.angle_gamma   90.00
#
_symmetry.space_group_name_H-M   'P 1'
#
loop_
_entity.id
_entity.type
_entity.pdbx_description
1 polymer ?
#
loop_
_entity_poly.entity_id
_entity_poly.type
_entity_poly.pdbx_seq_one_letter_code
_entity_poly.pdbx_strand_id
1 'polypeptide(L)'
;MKRVSHLTIKKRMVTVFLLALFVLIIVLARLIYVQFIKGPSLTEQAEQSWTRDIVYEAERGKILDRNNHVLVDNISAPTVMIVPRQVKNKEEAASALAEIIGIEFEHMLEYITQETSIVRFSEGRKLTDQQALAIQNLSIEGVYLAEDSKRHYPYEQMLAHVLGFSGIDNQGLVGLELFHNEQLTGTAGRLSFFSDAKGGRLPNLSDTYQEPVDGHDLKLTIDLDVQTIVERELDIAVATYQPDGAWALAVNPKNGSILAMSSRPNFDPANYQDVNAEVYNRNYPIWSTYEPGSTFKIITLAAALDQDLVDLEEDRYHDHGHIEVGGARLRCWKHGGHGDQTFLEVIKNSCNPGFVAMGQRLGVDGLFDYIEDFGFGKRTEVDLAGEASGILFRREQVGPVELGTTSFGQGVSVTPIQQVMAVSAAVNGGNLYKPYIVDSWIDPISGETVEQMLPQLKKQVISEETSSLVRSALESVVAEGTGRGAYVEGYRVGGKTGTAQKVGTDGRYLANNHIVSFIGVAPSDDPEIVVYVAIDNPKNVSQFGGVVAAPIVGNIIGDSLPIMGIEKRKDGLEKEYRWPEQPLVEVPDLIGLEEKDLLDYYTQLAIDKVGSGTRIIEQAPEPGTKIPSGETIRLLFGD
;
A
#
# COMPACT_ATOMS: atom_id res chain seq x y z
N MET A 1 -101.44 -3.99 -38.92
CA MET A 1 -100.01 -4.02 -39.30
C MET A 1 -99.74 -2.94 -40.35
N LYS A 2 -98.98 -1.90 -40.03
CA LYS A 2 -98.57 -0.86 -41.01
C LYS A 2 -97.56 -1.45 -41.98
N ARG A 3 -97.99 -1.55 -43.29
CA ARG A 3 -97.01 -1.95 -44.35
C ARG A 3 -95.90 -0.94 -44.46
N VAL A 4 -94.73 -1.32 -44.11
CA VAL A 4 -93.53 -0.48 -44.26
C VAL A 4 -93.17 -0.36 -45.75
N SER A 5 -93.13 0.86 -46.29
CA SER A 5 -92.79 1.13 -47.70
C SER A 5 -91.42 0.56 -48.09
N HIS A 6 -91.31 -0.06 -49.27
CA HIS A 6 -90.03 -0.56 -49.85
C HIS A 6 -88.90 0.50 -49.83
N LEU A 7 -89.22 1.78 -49.94
CA LEU A 7 -88.35 2.90 -49.85
C LEU A 7 -87.74 3.05 -48.42
N THR A 8 -88.57 2.83 -47.39
CA THR A 8 -88.14 2.89 -45.99
C THR A 8 -87.18 1.73 -45.63
N ILE A 9 -87.45 0.53 -46.18
CA ILE A 9 -86.57 -0.64 -46.01
C ILE A 9 -85.21 -0.39 -46.68
N LYS A 10 -85.20 0.10 -47.94
CA LYS A 10 -83.99 0.44 -48.67
C LYS A 10 -83.18 1.51 -47.93
N LYS A 11 -83.79 2.59 -47.42
CA LYS A 11 -83.10 3.61 -46.62
C LYS A 11 -82.46 3.03 -45.35
N ARG A 12 -83.22 2.15 -44.60
CA ARG A 12 -82.65 1.47 -43.40
C ARG A 12 -81.47 0.54 -43.75
N MET A 13 -81.59 -0.23 -44.87
CA MET A 13 -80.50 -1.08 -45.34
C MET A 13 -79.25 -0.24 -45.71
N VAL A 14 -79.41 0.90 -46.43
CA VAL A 14 -78.30 1.80 -46.75
C VAL A 14 -77.70 2.41 -45.48
N THR A 15 -78.56 2.83 -44.52
CA THR A 15 -78.07 3.34 -43.23
C THR A 15 -77.23 2.31 -42.46
N VAL A 16 -77.74 1.05 -42.37
CA VAL A 16 -77.03 -0.06 -41.73
C VAL A 16 -75.73 -0.34 -42.47
N PHE A 17 -75.71 -0.35 -43.80
CA PHE A 17 -74.55 -0.55 -44.62
C PHE A 17 -73.49 0.58 -44.40
N LEU A 18 -73.91 1.85 -44.38
CA LEU A 18 -73.02 2.96 -44.09
C LEU A 18 -72.46 2.93 -42.69
N LEU A 19 -73.25 2.50 -41.70
CA LEU A 19 -72.86 2.32 -40.32
C LEU A 19 -71.80 1.19 -40.19
N ALA A 20 -72.03 0.07 -40.89
CA ALA A 20 -71.06 -1.03 -40.97
C ALA A 20 -69.77 -0.64 -41.63
N LEU A 21 -69.86 0.12 -42.75
CA LEU A 21 -68.73 0.67 -43.46
C LEU A 21 -67.93 1.63 -42.56
N PHE A 22 -68.59 2.52 -41.84
CA PHE A 22 -67.96 3.42 -40.86
C PHE A 22 -67.22 2.70 -39.77
N VAL A 23 -67.85 1.64 -39.19
CA VAL A 23 -67.20 0.78 -38.17
C VAL A 23 -65.95 0.09 -38.78
N LEU A 24 -66.06 -0.41 -40.03
CA LEU A 24 -64.93 -1.02 -40.72
C LEU A 24 -63.75 -0.04 -40.92
N ILE A 25 -64.05 1.22 -41.29
CA ILE A 25 -63.03 2.27 -41.43
C ILE A 25 -62.36 2.57 -40.09
N ILE A 26 -63.12 2.63 -38.99
CA ILE A 26 -62.56 2.83 -37.63
C ILE A 26 -61.64 1.67 -37.27
N VAL A 27 -62.03 0.41 -37.55
CA VAL A 27 -61.20 -0.77 -37.27
C VAL A 27 -59.92 -0.73 -38.13
N LEU A 28 -60.02 -0.42 -39.42
CA LEU A 28 -58.86 -0.25 -40.31
C LEU A 28 -57.92 0.86 -39.85
N ALA A 29 -58.46 2.02 -39.49
CA ALA A 29 -57.65 3.12 -38.96
C ALA A 29 -56.97 2.73 -37.64
N ARG A 30 -57.64 1.96 -36.79
CA ARG A 30 -57.05 1.44 -35.54
C ARG A 30 -55.94 0.39 -35.81
N LEU A 31 -56.13 -0.48 -36.80
CA LEU A 31 -55.12 -1.45 -37.22
C LEU A 31 -53.87 -0.74 -37.76
N ILE A 32 -54.05 0.25 -38.63
CA ILE A 32 -52.97 1.05 -39.15
C ILE A 32 -52.21 1.78 -38.02
N TYR A 33 -52.95 2.38 -37.10
CA TYR A 33 -52.36 3.02 -35.92
C TYR A 33 -51.55 2.06 -35.07
N VAL A 34 -52.08 0.86 -34.76
CA VAL A 34 -51.37 -0.14 -33.96
C VAL A 34 -50.16 -0.67 -34.71
N GLN A 35 -50.27 -0.94 -36.02
CA GLN A 35 -49.21 -1.56 -36.78
C GLN A 35 -48.04 -0.57 -37.13
N PHE A 36 -48.34 0.66 -37.48
CA PHE A 36 -47.34 1.64 -37.92
C PHE A 36 -46.87 2.61 -36.83
N ILE A 37 -47.76 2.95 -35.88
CA ILE A 37 -47.42 3.93 -34.84
C ILE A 37 -47.01 3.24 -33.53
N LYS A 38 -47.79 2.25 -33.07
CA LYS A 38 -47.48 1.48 -31.84
C LYS A 38 -46.63 0.23 -32.08
N GLY A 39 -46.58 -0.27 -33.32
CA GLY A 39 -45.83 -1.49 -33.68
C GLY A 39 -44.42 -1.54 -33.17
N PRO A 40 -43.58 -0.54 -33.47
CA PRO A 40 -42.17 -0.51 -33.00
C PRO A 40 -42.06 -0.64 -31.49
N SER A 41 -42.83 0.13 -30.73
CA SER A 41 -42.84 0.08 -29.25
C SER A 41 -43.34 -1.25 -28.70
N LEU A 42 -44.36 -1.85 -29.34
CA LEU A 42 -44.87 -3.17 -28.94
C LEU A 42 -43.92 -4.30 -29.28
N THR A 43 -43.18 -4.18 -30.40
CA THR A 43 -42.13 -5.13 -30.76
C THR A 43 -40.97 -5.07 -29.78
N GLU A 44 -40.51 -3.87 -29.44
CA GLU A 44 -39.46 -3.66 -28.43
C GLU A 44 -39.87 -4.23 -27.06
N GLN A 45 -41.09 -3.98 -26.59
CA GLN A 45 -41.63 -4.57 -25.37
C GLN A 45 -41.74 -6.11 -25.43
N ALA A 46 -42.12 -6.66 -26.59
CA ALA A 46 -42.16 -8.09 -26.79
C ALA A 46 -40.75 -8.71 -26.77
N GLU A 47 -39.81 -8.10 -27.47
CA GLU A 47 -38.39 -8.52 -27.44
C GLU A 47 -37.83 -8.49 -26.04
N GLN A 48 -38.04 -7.42 -25.28
CA GLN A 48 -37.64 -7.33 -23.85
C GLN A 48 -38.29 -8.42 -22.99
N SER A 49 -39.53 -8.82 -23.31
CA SER A 49 -40.25 -9.86 -22.58
C SER A 49 -39.79 -11.27 -22.91
N TRP A 50 -39.36 -11.51 -24.15
CA TRP A 50 -38.94 -12.81 -24.67
C TRP A 50 -37.45 -13.06 -24.59
N THR A 51 -36.65 -11.99 -24.61
CA THR A 51 -35.19 -12.12 -24.50
C THR A 51 -34.80 -12.39 -23.05
N ARG A 52 -33.96 -13.37 -22.86
CA ARG A 52 -33.26 -13.67 -21.60
C ARG A 52 -31.78 -13.52 -21.81
N ASP A 53 -31.17 -12.77 -20.91
CA ASP A 53 -29.73 -12.59 -20.89
C ASP A 53 -29.15 -13.41 -19.74
N ILE A 54 -28.20 -14.28 -20.07
CA ILE A 54 -27.30 -14.88 -19.09
C ILE A 54 -25.99 -14.11 -19.19
N VAL A 55 -25.60 -13.47 -18.11
CA VAL A 55 -24.31 -12.79 -18.00
C VAL A 55 -23.27 -13.80 -17.54
N TYR A 56 -22.17 -13.89 -18.28
CA TYR A 56 -20.98 -14.61 -17.91
C TYR A 56 -19.98 -13.60 -17.39
N GLU A 57 -19.68 -13.65 -16.10
CA GLU A 57 -18.71 -12.75 -15.49
C GLU A 57 -17.33 -13.04 -16.09
N ALA A 58 -16.59 -11.97 -16.40
CA ALA A 58 -15.17 -12.06 -16.74
C ALA A 58 -14.36 -12.37 -15.49
N GLU A 59 -13.27 -13.10 -15.64
CA GLU A 59 -12.32 -13.25 -14.55
C GLU A 59 -11.60 -11.92 -14.29
N ARG A 60 -11.51 -11.54 -13.01
CA ARG A 60 -10.78 -10.36 -12.61
C ARG A 60 -9.28 -10.64 -12.69
N GLY A 61 -8.49 -9.73 -13.32
CA GLY A 61 -7.04 -9.87 -13.49
C GLY A 61 -6.32 -10.12 -12.16
N LYS A 62 -5.25 -10.88 -12.20
CA LYS A 62 -4.38 -11.15 -11.04
C LYS A 62 -3.52 -9.94 -10.71
N ILE A 63 -2.98 -9.89 -9.49
CA ILE A 63 -1.96 -8.92 -9.11
C ILE A 63 -0.70 -9.70 -8.77
N LEU A 64 0.41 -9.34 -9.43
CA LEU A 64 1.70 -10.03 -9.34
C LEU A 64 2.76 -9.08 -8.78
N ASP A 65 3.77 -9.63 -8.10
CA ASP A 65 4.98 -8.89 -7.76
C ASP A 65 5.90 -8.72 -8.99
N ARG A 66 7.03 -8.04 -8.81
CA ARG A 66 8.03 -7.85 -9.90
C ARG A 66 8.64 -9.16 -10.42
N ASN A 67 8.62 -10.21 -9.63
CA ASN A 67 9.17 -11.54 -9.92
C ASN A 67 8.11 -12.53 -10.41
N ASN A 68 6.86 -12.07 -10.65
CA ASN A 68 5.66 -12.82 -11.03
C ASN A 68 5.12 -13.75 -9.94
N HIS A 69 5.40 -13.49 -8.66
CA HIS A 69 4.69 -14.15 -7.57
C HIS A 69 3.26 -13.59 -7.48
N VAL A 70 2.29 -14.47 -7.32
CA VAL A 70 0.87 -14.10 -7.25
C VAL A 70 0.56 -13.50 -5.89
N LEU A 71 0.25 -12.20 -5.87
CA LEU A 71 -0.17 -11.47 -4.66
C LEU A 71 -1.68 -11.51 -4.45
N VAL A 72 -2.45 -11.52 -5.54
CA VAL A 72 -3.91 -11.64 -5.53
C VAL A 72 -4.35 -12.44 -6.73
N ASP A 73 -5.21 -13.44 -6.53
CA ASP A 73 -5.88 -14.19 -7.59
C ASP A 73 -7.38 -14.39 -7.30
N ASN A 74 -8.01 -15.28 -8.08
CA ASN A 74 -9.41 -15.61 -7.89
C ASN A 74 -9.54 -17.09 -7.54
N ILE A 75 -10.43 -17.38 -6.60
CA ILE A 75 -10.85 -18.77 -6.31
C ILE A 75 -12.33 -18.92 -6.61
N SER A 76 -12.73 -20.10 -7.06
CA SER A 76 -14.13 -20.44 -7.30
C SER A 76 -14.93 -20.29 -5.99
N ALA A 77 -16.05 -19.60 -6.06
CA ALA A 77 -16.91 -19.38 -4.92
C ALA A 77 -18.38 -19.30 -5.43
N PRO A 78 -19.02 -20.44 -5.71
CA PRO A 78 -20.32 -20.48 -6.38
C PRO A 78 -21.41 -19.76 -5.60
N THR A 79 -22.37 -19.24 -6.36
CA THR A 79 -23.53 -18.48 -5.86
C THR A 79 -24.81 -19.29 -6.05
N VAL A 80 -25.64 -19.38 -5.00
CA VAL A 80 -26.97 -20.00 -5.10
C VAL A 80 -27.90 -19.08 -5.87
N MET A 81 -28.60 -19.68 -6.82
CA MET A 81 -29.74 -19.09 -7.52
C MET A 81 -30.97 -19.92 -7.28
N ILE A 82 -32.07 -19.27 -6.91
CA ILE A 82 -33.36 -19.91 -6.69
C ILE A 82 -34.34 -19.47 -7.77
N VAL A 83 -35.02 -20.44 -8.39
CA VAL A 83 -36.15 -20.23 -9.29
C VAL A 83 -37.42 -20.59 -8.52
N PRO A 84 -38.09 -19.64 -7.83
CA PRO A 84 -39.16 -19.93 -6.86
C PRO A 84 -40.33 -20.74 -7.39
N ARG A 85 -40.63 -20.63 -8.69
CA ARG A 85 -41.69 -21.36 -9.37
C ARG A 85 -41.41 -22.84 -9.58
N GLN A 86 -40.15 -23.25 -9.52
CA GLN A 86 -39.72 -24.65 -9.70
C GLN A 86 -39.63 -25.39 -8.36
N VAL A 87 -39.47 -24.65 -7.26
CA VAL A 87 -39.36 -25.25 -5.91
C VAL A 87 -40.74 -25.78 -5.47
N LYS A 88 -40.86 -27.11 -5.36
CA LYS A 88 -42.16 -27.79 -5.03
C LYS A 88 -42.48 -27.73 -3.53
N ASN A 89 -41.50 -28.10 -2.68
CA ASN A 89 -41.65 -28.14 -1.23
C ASN A 89 -40.90 -26.95 -0.60
N LYS A 90 -41.54 -25.78 -0.61
CA LYS A 90 -40.89 -24.51 -0.24
C LYS A 90 -40.38 -24.47 1.20
N GLU A 91 -41.15 -24.99 2.15
CA GLU A 91 -40.80 -25.02 3.56
C GLU A 91 -39.60 -25.97 3.85
N GLU A 92 -39.62 -27.15 3.25
CA GLU A 92 -38.52 -28.13 3.37
C GLU A 92 -37.22 -27.60 2.73
N ALA A 93 -37.35 -27.01 1.53
CA ALA A 93 -36.23 -26.38 0.84
C ALA A 93 -35.65 -25.18 1.66
N ALA A 94 -36.55 -24.36 2.23
CA ALA A 94 -36.15 -23.24 3.08
C ALA A 94 -35.37 -23.71 4.32
N SER A 95 -35.86 -24.77 4.98
CA SER A 95 -35.21 -25.32 6.17
C SER A 95 -33.80 -25.86 5.86
N ALA A 96 -33.68 -26.65 4.79
CA ALA A 96 -32.41 -27.24 4.41
C ALA A 96 -31.36 -26.21 3.94
N LEU A 97 -31.79 -25.22 3.13
CA LEU A 97 -30.90 -24.15 2.66
C LEU A 97 -30.52 -23.19 3.79
N ALA A 98 -31.44 -22.86 4.68
CA ALA A 98 -31.16 -22.00 5.84
C ALA A 98 -30.12 -22.58 6.76
N GLU A 99 -30.17 -23.90 7.01
CA GLU A 99 -29.18 -24.61 7.83
C GLU A 99 -27.78 -24.59 7.19
N ILE A 100 -27.67 -24.83 5.87
CA ILE A 100 -26.38 -24.87 5.17
C ILE A 100 -25.76 -23.47 5.04
N ILE A 101 -26.60 -22.47 4.71
CA ILE A 101 -26.13 -21.10 4.46
C ILE A 101 -25.90 -20.34 5.77
N GLY A 102 -26.60 -20.72 6.85
CA GLY A 102 -26.48 -20.10 8.17
C GLY A 102 -27.34 -18.87 8.35
N ILE A 103 -28.55 -18.84 7.76
CA ILE A 103 -29.51 -17.74 7.91
C ILE A 103 -30.81 -18.23 8.56
N GLU A 104 -31.64 -17.28 9.01
CA GLU A 104 -32.93 -17.57 9.63
C GLU A 104 -33.88 -18.22 8.61
N PHE A 105 -34.65 -19.24 9.05
CA PHE A 105 -35.61 -19.96 8.22
C PHE A 105 -36.62 -19.02 7.55
N GLU A 106 -37.14 -18.05 8.27
CA GLU A 106 -38.11 -17.08 7.79
C GLU A 106 -37.56 -16.25 6.63
N HIS A 107 -36.32 -15.81 6.68
CA HIS A 107 -35.66 -15.08 5.60
C HIS A 107 -35.46 -15.96 4.35
N MET A 108 -35.05 -17.22 4.53
CA MET A 108 -34.92 -18.15 3.41
C MET A 108 -36.27 -18.45 2.78
N LEU A 109 -37.31 -18.62 3.58
CA LEU A 109 -38.68 -18.85 3.09
C LEU A 109 -39.20 -17.64 2.31
N GLU A 110 -38.90 -16.43 2.75
CA GLU A 110 -39.22 -15.21 2.02
C GLU A 110 -38.58 -15.20 0.63
N TYR A 111 -37.28 -15.52 0.52
CA TYR A 111 -36.59 -15.63 -0.77
C TYR A 111 -37.23 -16.68 -1.70
N ILE A 112 -37.56 -17.87 -1.19
CA ILE A 112 -38.17 -18.96 -1.97
C ILE A 112 -39.61 -18.67 -2.39
N THR A 113 -40.31 -17.77 -1.68
CA THR A 113 -41.71 -17.44 -1.97
C THR A 113 -41.89 -16.21 -2.85
N GLN A 114 -40.82 -15.49 -3.20
CA GLN A 114 -40.87 -14.32 -4.07
C GLN A 114 -41.51 -14.64 -5.43
N GLU A 115 -42.30 -13.70 -5.97
CA GLU A 115 -42.94 -13.80 -7.29
C GLU A 115 -42.02 -13.37 -8.44
N THR A 116 -40.70 -13.61 -8.30
CA THR A 116 -39.70 -13.29 -9.31
C THR A 116 -39.29 -14.52 -10.12
N SER A 117 -38.66 -14.30 -11.27
CA SER A 117 -38.17 -15.38 -12.11
C SER A 117 -36.97 -16.10 -11.49
N ILE A 118 -36.04 -15.33 -10.91
CA ILE A 118 -34.82 -15.80 -10.28
C ILE A 118 -34.55 -14.94 -9.05
N VAL A 119 -34.20 -15.55 -7.94
CA VAL A 119 -33.77 -14.88 -6.71
C VAL A 119 -32.30 -15.13 -6.53
N ARG A 120 -31.51 -14.05 -6.35
CA ARG A 120 -30.15 -14.03 -5.85
C ARG A 120 -30.16 -13.18 -4.58
N PHE A 121 -29.53 -13.64 -3.54
CA PHE A 121 -29.51 -12.97 -2.24
C PHE A 121 -28.09 -12.94 -1.69
N SER A 122 -27.78 -11.98 -0.85
CA SER A 122 -26.40 -11.68 -0.41
C SER A 122 -25.73 -12.87 0.28
N GLU A 123 -26.45 -13.54 1.16
CA GLU A 123 -25.93 -14.65 1.98
C GLU A 123 -25.75 -15.95 1.18
N GLY A 124 -26.42 -16.07 0.04
CA GLY A 124 -26.27 -17.20 -0.90
C GLY A 124 -25.17 -16.99 -1.92
N ARG A 125 -24.41 -15.89 -1.82
CA ARG A 125 -23.32 -15.59 -2.75
C ARG A 125 -21.99 -16.02 -2.18
N LYS A 126 -21.07 -16.38 -3.08
CA LYS A 126 -19.67 -16.72 -2.77
C LYS A 126 -19.54 -17.77 -1.67
N LEU A 127 -20.28 -18.86 -1.85
CA LEU A 127 -20.32 -19.98 -0.92
C LEU A 127 -18.96 -20.67 -0.83
N THR A 128 -18.72 -21.30 0.31
CA THR A 128 -17.60 -22.24 0.46
C THR A 128 -17.87 -23.53 -0.32
N ASP A 129 -16.81 -24.25 -0.67
CA ASP A 129 -16.91 -25.55 -1.37
C ASP A 129 -17.78 -26.55 -0.60
N GLN A 130 -17.70 -26.55 0.75
CA GLN A 130 -18.52 -27.40 1.60
C GLN A 130 -20.03 -27.05 1.51
N GLN A 131 -20.35 -25.77 1.54
CA GLN A 131 -21.73 -25.31 1.39
C GLN A 131 -22.27 -25.62 -0.01
N ALA A 132 -21.48 -25.35 -1.06
CA ALA A 132 -21.87 -25.63 -2.43
C ALA A 132 -22.12 -27.13 -2.65
N LEU A 133 -21.24 -27.99 -2.14
CA LEU A 133 -21.40 -29.45 -2.22
C LEU A 133 -22.62 -29.94 -1.43
N ALA A 134 -22.85 -29.37 -0.25
CA ALA A 134 -24.01 -29.69 0.56
C ALA A 134 -25.32 -29.34 -0.18
N ILE A 135 -25.40 -28.14 -0.78
CA ILE A 135 -26.55 -27.68 -1.55
C ILE A 135 -26.77 -28.54 -2.80
N GLN A 136 -25.69 -28.88 -3.52
CA GLN A 136 -25.76 -29.76 -4.70
C GLN A 136 -26.31 -31.14 -4.34
N ASN A 137 -25.92 -31.69 -3.21
CA ASN A 137 -26.38 -33.00 -2.74
C ASN A 137 -27.87 -33.00 -2.36
N LEU A 138 -28.47 -31.87 -1.99
CA LEU A 138 -29.92 -31.77 -1.72
C LEU A 138 -30.75 -32.03 -2.97
N SER A 139 -30.19 -31.79 -4.17
CA SER A 139 -30.88 -32.03 -5.46
C SER A 139 -32.27 -31.40 -5.52
N ILE A 140 -32.48 -30.21 -4.95
CA ILE A 140 -33.75 -29.50 -4.91
C ILE A 140 -34.04 -28.89 -6.28
N GLU A 141 -35.16 -29.27 -6.89
CA GLU A 141 -35.61 -28.68 -8.16
C GLU A 141 -35.89 -27.19 -7.99
N GLY A 142 -35.29 -26.35 -8.80
CA GLY A 142 -35.39 -24.89 -8.70
C GLY A 142 -34.26 -24.23 -7.89
N VAL A 143 -33.32 -24.98 -7.35
CA VAL A 143 -32.10 -24.47 -6.71
C VAL A 143 -30.89 -24.83 -7.59
N TYR A 144 -30.14 -23.83 -7.99
CA TYR A 144 -28.99 -23.95 -8.88
C TYR A 144 -27.78 -23.27 -8.28
N LEU A 145 -26.59 -23.77 -8.60
CA LEU A 145 -25.32 -23.09 -8.33
C LEU A 145 -24.84 -22.44 -9.62
N ALA A 146 -24.62 -21.14 -9.58
CA ALA A 146 -23.95 -20.41 -10.64
C ALA A 146 -22.46 -20.31 -10.32
N GLU A 147 -21.65 -20.34 -11.36
CA GLU A 147 -20.24 -20.03 -11.23
C GLU A 147 -20.08 -18.56 -10.78
N ASP A 148 -19.26 -18.36 -9.78
CA ASP A 148 -18.86 -17.05 -9.26
C ASP A 148 -17.46 -17.20 -8.67
N SER A 149 -16.77 -16.10 -8.45
CA SER A 149 -15.42 -16.10 -7.92
C SER A 149 -15.28 -15.07 -6.82
N LYS A 150 -14.37 -15.31 -5.90
CA LYS A 150 -13.95 -14.30 -4.92
C LYS A 150 -12.44 -14.09 -4.99
N ARG A 151 -12.03 -12.90 -4.61
CA ARG A 151 -10.60 -12.57 -4.48
C ARG A 151 -9.96 -13.38 -3.37
N HIS A 152 -8.76 -13.83 -3.64
CA HIS A 152 -7.93 -14.60 -2.72
C HIS A 152 -6.60 -13.89 -2.53
N TYR A 153 -6.18 -13.75 -1.29
CA TYR A 153 -4.96 -13.06 -0.85
C TYR A 153 -4.03 -14.07 -0.17
N PRO A 154 -3.13 -14.72 -0.93
CA PRO A 154 -2.27 -15.80 -0.40
C PRO A 154 -1.39 -15.39 0.78
N TYR A 155 -1.08 -14.10 0.88
CA TYR A 155 -0.22 -13.54 1.93
C TYR A 155 -1.01 -12.79 3.02
N GLU A 156 -2.33 -13.04 3.11
CA GLU A 156 -3.20 -12.52 4.17
C GLU A 156 -3.09 -10.98 4.33
N GLN A 157 -2.52 -10.52 5.44
CA GLN A 157 -2.42 -9.09 5.77
C GLN A 157 -1.30 -8.35 5.04
N MET A 158 -0.38 -9.04 4.37
CA MET A 158 0.74 -8.42 3.67
C MET A 158 0.24 -7.51 2.56
N LEU A 159 0.79 -6.30 2.46
CA LEU A 159 0.40 -5.31 1.44
C LEU A 159 -1.07 -4.87 1.49
N ALA A 160 -1.83 -5.17 2.54
CA ALA A 160 -3.27 -4.95 2.58
C ALA A 160 -3.71 -3.54 2.17
N HIS A 161 -3.01 -2.50 2.64
CA HIS A 161 -3.32 -1.10 2.29
C HIS A 161 -2.96 -0.74 0.84
N VAL A 162 -2.03 -1.48 0.22
CA VAL A 162 -1.59 -1.28 -1.16
C VAL A 162 -2.54 -2.02 -2.11
N LEU A 163 -2.70 -3.32 -1.90
CA LEU A 163 -3.57 -4.17 -2.71
C LEU A 163 -5.02 -3.70 -2.59
N GLY A 164 -5.46 -3.43 -1.37
CA GLY A 164 -6.85 -3.16 -1.07
C GLY A 164 -7.69 -4.43 -1.15
N PHE A 165 -8.98 -4.27 -1.43
CA PHE A 165 -9.92 -5.39 -1.53
C PHE A 165 -11.07 -5.08 -2.48
N SER A 166 -11.77 -6.14 -2.92
CA SER A 166 -12.98 -6.07 -3.73
C SER A 166 -14.23 -6.37 -2.90
N GLY A 167 -15.35 -5.83 -3.34
CA GLY A 167 -16.68 -6.12 -2.78
C GLY A 167 -17.27 -7.43 -3.30
N ILE A 168 -18.51 -7.67 -2.90
CA ILE A 168 -19.25 -8.89 -3.27
C ILE A 168 -19.53 -9.01 -4.77
N ASP A 169 -19.61 -7.88 -5.48
CA ASP A 169 -19.77 -7.82 -6.93
C ASP A 169 -18.44 -7.74 -7.68
N ASN A 170 -17.34 -8.17 -7.05
CA ASN A 170 -15.97 -8.12 -7.57
C ASN A 170 -15.47 -6.72 -7.96
N GLN A 171 -16.19 -5.64 -7.56
CA GLN A 171 -15.75 -4.27 -7.72
C GLN A 171 -14.65 -3.93 -6.71
N GLY A 172 -13.62 -3.21 -7.13
CA GLY A 172 -12.58 -2.70 -6.24
C GLY A 172 -13.12 -1.62 -5.30
N LEU A 173 -12.79 -1.69 -4.00
CA LEU A 173 -13.28 -0.76 -2.98
C LEU A 173 -12.18 0.12 -2.40
N VAL A 174 -10.95 -0.37 -2.29
CA VAL A 174 -9.80 0.33 -1.71
C VAL A 174 -8.52 -0.10 -2.46
N GLY A 175 -7.44 0.67 -2.34
CA GLY A 175 -6.10 0.34 -2.83
C GLY A 175 -6.01 0.23 -4.36
N LEU A 176 -5.13 -0.64 -4.85
CA LEU A 176 -4.95 -0.92 -6.28
C LEU A 176 -6.21 -1.53 -6.90
N GLU A 177 -6.94 -2.36 -6.15
CA GLU A 177 -8.21 -2.92 -6.58
C GLU A 177 -9.23 -1.83 -6.99
N LEU A 178 -9.26 -0.71 -6.25
CA LEU A 178 -10.10 0.45 -6.59
C LEU A 178 -9.48 1.28 -7.70
N PHE A 179 -8.18 1.62 -7.56
CA PHE A 179 -7.52 2.57 -8.47
C PHE A 179 -7.49 2.06 -9.91
N HIS A 180 -7.31 0.76 -10.08
CA HIS A 180 -7.23 0.07 -11.37
C HIS A 180 -8.46 -0.84 -11.64
N ASN A 181 -9.61 -0.50 -11.05
CA ASN A 181 -10.78 -1.35 -11.13
C ASN A 181 -11.23 -1.62 -12.57
N GLU A 182 -11.16 -0.63 -13.45
CA GLU A 182 -11.61 -0.75 -14.84
C GLU A 182 -10.81 -1.80 -15.63
N GLN A 183 -9.48 -1.77 -15.49
CA GLN A 183 -8.58 -2.69 -16.19
C GLN A 183 -8.61 -4.10 -15.60
N LEU A 184 -8.74 -4.19 -14.25
CA LEU A 184 -8.78 -5.47 -13.56
C LEU A 184 -10.11 -6.21 -13.78
N THR A 185 -11.24 -5.52 -13.96
CA THR A 185 -12.57 -6.16 -13.97
C THR A 185 -12.86 -6.89 -15.28
N GLY A 186 -12.26 -6.49 -16.40
CA GLY A 186 -12.58 -7.03 -17.72
C GLY A 186 -13.98 -6.63 -18.21
N THR A 187 -14.49 -7.37 -19.17
CA THR A 187 -15.81 -7.13 -19.76
C THR A 187 -16.63 -8.41 -19.73
N ALA A 188 -17.77 -8.36 -19.05
CA ALA A 188 -18.66 -9.52 -18.94
C ALA A 188 -19.19 -9.96 -20.31
N GLY A 189 -19.24 -11.26 -20.52
CA GLY A 189 -19.88 -11.87 -21.66
C GLY A 189 -21.40 -11.95 -21.49
N ARG A 190 -22.12 -12.22 -22.57
CA ARG A 190 -23.56 -12.32 -22.57
C ARG A 190 -24.05 -13.40 -23.53
N LEU A 191 -24.96 -14.24 -23.06
CA LEU A 191 -25.75 -15.11 -23.90
C LEU A 191 -27.19 -14.62 -23.89
N SER A 192 -27.64 -14.07 -25.03
CA SER A 192 -29.02 -13.63 -25.22
C SER A 192 -29.76 -14.68 -26.02
N PHE A 193 -30.86 -15.19 -25.50
CA PHE A 193 -31.74 -16.16 -26.16
C PHE A 193 -33.20 -15.82 -25.96
N PHE A 194 -34.06 -16.33 -26.86
CA PHE A 194 -35.51 -16.14 -26.78
C PHE A 194 -36.13 -17.26 -25.98
N SER A 195 -37.02 -16.88 -25.05
CA SER A 195 -37.77 -17.81 -24.18
C SER A 195 -39.25 -17.66 -24.32
N ASP A 196 -40.00 -18.75 -24.08
CA ASP A 196 -41.46 -18.72 -23.97
C ASP A 196 -41.92 -18.15 -22.61
N ALA A 197 -43.22 -17.99 -22.43
CA ALA A 197 -43.81 -17.48 -21.19
C ALA A 197 -43.55 -18.36 -19.95
N LYS A 198 -43.08 -19.59 -20.14
CA LYS A 198 -42.70 -20.53 -19.08
C LYS A 198 -41.18 -20.56 -18.83
N GLY A 199 -40.41 -19.78 -19.59
CA GLY A 199 -38.95 -19.73 -19.50
C GLY A 199 -38.24 -20.80 -20.36
N GLY A 200 -38.98 -21.57 -21.17
CA GLY A 200 -38.42 -22.56 -22.08
C GLY A 200 -37.76 -21.87 -23.31
N ARG A 201 -36.53 -22.29 -23.70
CA ARG A 201 -35.82 -21.77 -24.85
C ARG A 201 -36.60 -22.06 -26.15
N LEU A 202 -36.71 -21.06 -27.01
CA LEU A 202 -37.38 -21.20 -28.32
C LEU A 202 -36.36 -21.70 -29.37
N PRO A 203 -36.46 -22.93 -29.89
CA PRO A 203 -35.39 -23.55 -30.66
C PRO A 203 -35.19 -23.00 -32.08
N ASN A 204 -36.04 -22.10 -32.54
CA ASN A 204 -36.05 -21.59 -33.91
C ASN A 204 -35.53 -20.17 -34.06
N LEU A 205 -35.05 -19.54 -32.98
CA LEU A 205 -34.51 -18.20 -32.98
C LEU A 205 -33.01 -18.23 -32.66
N SER A 206 -32.24 -17.39 -33.35
CA SER A 206 -30.79 -17.33 -33.18
C SER A 206 -30.43 -16.77 -31.81
N ASP A 207 -29.58 -17.46 -31.09
CA ASP A 207 -28.95 -16.93 -29.90
C ASP A 207 -27.79 -16.00 -30.27
N THR A 208 -27.57 -14.98 -29.47
CA THR A 208 -26.39 -14.12 -29.57
C THR A 208 -25.48 -14.43 -28.39
N TYR A 209 -24.27 -14.89 -28.66
CA TYR A 209 -23.23 -15.11 -27.65
C TYR A 209 -22.12 -14.07 -27.84
N GLN A 210 -21.79 -13.37 -26.78
CA GLN A 210 -20.63 -12.52 -26.64
C GLN A 210 -19.74 -13.13 -25.58
N GLU A 211 -18.52 -13.48 -25.96
CA GLU A 211 -17.54 -14.05 -25.04
C GLU A 211 -17.11 -13.01 -24.00
N PRO A 212 -16.95 -13.38 -22.71
CA PRO A 212 -16.34 -12.51 -21.73
C PRO A 212 -14.87 -12.22 -22.11
N VAL A 213 -14.41 -11.03 -21.77
CA VAL A 213 -13.00 -10.64 -21.90
C VAL A 213 -12.45 -10.42 -20.51
N ASP A 214 -11.53 -11.27 -20.08
CA ASP A 214 -10.95 -11.20 -18.75
C ASP A 214 -10.18 -9.91 -18.52
N GLY A 215 -10.08 -9.50 -17.26
CA GLY A 215 -9.29 -8.35 -16.86
C GLY A 215 -7.80 -8.61 -17.03
N HIS A 216 -7.05 -7.55 -17.31
CA HIS A 216 -5.60 -7.66 -17.41
C HIS A 216 -4.96 -7.96 -16.07
N ASP A 217 -3.94 -8.81 -16.06
CA ASP A 217 -3.10 -9.03 -14.91
C ASP A 217 -2.22 -7.79 -14.66
N LEU A 218 -2.07 -7.42 -13.40
CA LEU A 218 -1.32 -6.25 -12.95
C LEU A 218 0.00 -6.69 -12.34
N LYS A 219 1.11 -6.34 -12.97
CA LYS A 219 2.45 -6.57 -12.43
C LYS A 219 2.93 -5.32 -11.69
N LEU A 220 3.40 -5.51 -10.46
CA LEU A 220 3.87 -4.44 -9.59
C LEU A 220 5.40 -4.32 -9.62
N THR A 221 5.90 -3.17 -9.16
CA THR A 221 7.32 -2.96 -8.84
C THR A 221 7.71 -3.53 -7.47
N ILE A 222 6.72 -3.90 -6.66
CA ILE A 222 6.93 -4.53 -5.35
C ILE A 222 7.79 -5.78 -5.49
N ASP A 223 8.76 -5.91 -4.60
CA ASP A 223 9.57 -7.11 -4.44
C ASP A 223 9.08 -7.84 -3.18
N LEU A 224 8.55 -9.05 -3.38
CA LEU A 224 7.92 -9.81 -2.29
C LEU A 224 8.91 -10.13 -1.15
N ASP A 225 10.17 -10.37 -1.48
CA ASP A 225 11.19 -10.68 -0.47
C ASP A 225 11.53 -9.43 0.36
N VAL A 226 11.70 -8.27 -0.29
CA VAL A 226 11.91 -6.99 0.40
C VAL A 226 10.67 -6.61 1.22
N GLN A 227 9.47 -6.82 0.67
CA GLN A 227 8.22 -6.59 1.39
C GLN A 227 8.11 -7.47 2.65
N THR A 228 8.47 -8.74 2.54
CA THR A 228 8.46 -9.68 3.69
C THR A 228 9.40 -9.21 4.81
N ILE A 229 10.57 -8.71 4.46
CA ILE A 229 11.51 -8.14 5.42
C ILE A 229 10.91 -6.91 6.10
N VAL A 230 10.31 -6.00 5.33
CA VAL A 230 9.67 -4.79 5.85
C VAL A 230 8.53 -5.12 6.81
N GLU A 231 7.65 -6.06 6.44
CA GLU A 231 6.53 -6.50 7.29
C GLU A 231 7.03 -7.09 8.62
N ARG A 232 8.02 -7.99 8.55
CA ARG A 232 8.67 -8.60 9.72
C ARG A 232 9.21 -7.55 10.70
N GLU A 233 9.96 -6.59 10.19
CA GLU A 233 10.58 -5.57 11.02
C GLU A 233 9.55 -4.61 11.64
N LEU A 234 8.47 -4.29 10.92
CA LEU A 234 7.36 -3.52 11.49
C LEU A 234 6.59 -4.30 12.56
N ASP A 235 6.37 -5.60 12.38
CA ASP A 235 5.70 -6.44 13.38
C ASP A 235 6.52 -6.56 14.65
N ILE A 236 7.83 -6.75 14.53
CA ILE A 236 8.77 -6.71 15.67
C ILE A 236 8.70 -5.34 16.37
N ALA A 237 8.68 -4.25 15.61
CA ALA A 237 8.59 -2.91 16.17
C ALA A 237 7.27 -2.68 16.94
N VAL A 238 6.14 -3.13 16.37
CA VAL A 238 4.83 -3.04 17.04
C VAL A 238 4.80 -3.87 18.33
N ALA A 239 5.29 -5.10 18.28
CA ALA A 239 5.36 -5.97 19.45
C ALA A 239 6.25 -5.37 20.55
N THR A 240 7.39 -4.78 20.17
CA THR A 240 8.39 -4.24 21.10
C THR A 240 7.96 -2.91 21.70
N TYR A 241 7.49 -1.98 20.85
CA TYR A 241 7.29 -0.58 21.24
C TYR A 241 5.84 -0.19 21.44
N GLN A 242 4.88 -1.04 21.08
CA GLN A 242 3.43 -0.79 21.20
C GLN A 242 3.02 0.63 20.75
N PRO A 243 3.38 1.04 19.52
CA PRO A 243 3.14 2.39 19.03
C PRO A 243 1.65 2.63 18.72
N ASP A 244 1.28 3.89 18.52
CA ASP A 244 -0.05 4.25 18.04
C ASP A 244 -0.20 3.94 16.53
N GLY A 245 0.92 3.90 15.78
CA GLY A 245 1.02 3.53 14.38
C GLY A 245 2.47 3.32 13.97
N ALA A 246 2.67 2.59 12.88
CA ALA A 246 3.99 2.40 12.28
C ALA A 246 3.86 2.26 10.75
N TRP A 247 4.85 2.75 10.01
CA TRP A 247 4.88 2.61 8.56
C TRP A 247 6.28 2.56 8.02
N ALA A 248 6.41 1.90 6.88
CA ALA A 248 7.65 1.79 6.14
C ALA A 248 7.42 1.93 4.63
N LEU A 249 8.42 2.47 3.96
CA LEU A 249 8.46 2.62 2.51
C LEU A 249 9.89 2.37 2.03
N ALA A 250 10.06 1.49 1.04
CA ALA A 250 11.31 1.23 0.34
C ALA A 250 11.16 1.55 -1.15
N VAL A 251 12.08 2.33 -1.70
CA VAL A 251 12.03 2.84 -3.08
C VAL A 251 13.38 2.67 -3.74
N ASN A 252 13.40 2.34 -5.03
CA ASN A 252 14.60 2.44 -5.85
C ASN A 252 14.79 3.91 -6.27
N PRO A 253 15.84 4.58 -5.79
CA PRO A 253 16.05 6.01 -6.08
C PRO A 253 16.41 6.28 -7.54
N LYS A 254 16.91 5.30 -8.29
CA LYS A 254 17.35 5.48 -9.68
C LYS A 254 16.20 5.66 -10.67
N ASN A 255 14.97 5.21 -10.29
CA ASN A 255 13.83 5.24 -11.19
C ASN A 255 12.49 5.59 -10.52
N GLY A 256 12.43 5.65 -9.18
CA GLY A 256 11.22 5.96 -8.41
C GLY A 256 10.25 4.78 -8.19
N SER A 257 10.64 3.55 -8.56
CA SER A 257 9.82 2.37 -8.31
C SER A 257 9.73 2.05 -6.82
N ILE A 258 8.53 1.72 -6.36
CA ILE A 258 8.27 1.34 -4.96
C ILE A 258 8.54 -0.16 -4.83
N LEU A 259 9.51 -0.53 -3.97
CA LEU A 259 9.91 -1.91 -3.73
C LEU A 259 9.11 -2.56 -2.60
N ALA A 260 8.75 -1.78 -1.58
CA ALA A 260 7.92 -2.22 -0.47
C ALA A 260 7.19 -1.04 0.18
N MET A 261 5.99 -1.29 0.70
CA MET A 261 5.17 -0.32 1.42
C MET A 261 4.30 -1.03 2.45
N SER A 262 4.34 -0.58 3.70
CA SER A 262 3.54 -1.18 4.76
C SER A 262 3.08 -0.15 5.80
N SER A 263 1.95 -0.44 6.44
CA SER A 263 1.32 0.36 7.51
C SER A 263 0.87 -0.53 8.68
N ARG A 264 0.90 0.02 9.89
CA ARG A 264 0.30 -0.58 11.09
C ARG A 264 -0.58 0.46 11.82
N PRO A 265 -1.78 0.10 12.31
CA PRO A 265 -2.37 -1.23 12.31
C PRO A 265 -2.65 -1.76 10.89
N ASN A 266 -2.62 -3.09 10.73
CA ASN A 266 -2.87 -3.81 9.50
C ASN A 266 -4.25 -4.48 9.53
N PHE A 267 -4.69 -5.09 8.42
CA PHE A 267 -5.96 -5.81 8.30
C PHE A 267 -5.84 -6.95 7.28
N ASP A 268 -6.76 -7.90 7.35
CA ASP A 268 -6.90 -8.95 6.33
C ASP A 268 -7.86 -8.48 5.22
N PRO A 269 -7.42 -8.33 3.96
CA PRO A 269 -8.29 -7.93 2.86
C PRO A 269 -9.47 -8.88 2.61
N ALA A 270 -9.31 -10.17 2.92
CA ALA A 270 -10.39 -11.14 2.79
C ALA A 270 -11.49 -10.94 3.85
N ASN A 271 -11.15 -10.37 5.00
CA ASN A 271 -12.01 -10.16 6.16
C ASN A 271 -12.01 -8.67 6.60
N TYR A 272 -11.98 -7.75 5.64
CA TYR A 272 -11.89 -6.30 5.89
C TYR A 272 -13.02 -5.74 6.79
N GLN A 273 -14.15 -6.45 6.90
CA GLN A 273 -15.28 -6.08 7.74
C GLN A 273 -14.99 -6.21 9.24
N ASP A 274 -13.95 -6.97 9.62
CA ASP A 274 -13.60 -7.20 11.02
C ASP A 274 -12.86 -6.00 11.65
N VAL A 275 -12.47 -5.02 10.85
CA VAL A 275 -11.77 -3.83 11.31
C VAL A 275 -12.55 -2.54 11.02
N ASN A 276 -12.22 -1.49 11.77
CA ASN A 276 -12.81 -0.17 11.54
C ASN A 276 -12.37 0.38 10.17
N ALA A 277 -13.27 1.09 9.49
CA ALA A 277 -13.02 1.75 8.20
C ALA A 277 -11.79 2.70 8.23
N GLU A 278 -11.48 3.29 9.37
CA GLU A 278 -10.29 4.12 9.52
C GLU A 278 -8.98 3.33 9.32
N VAL A 279 -8.96 2.04 9.62
CA VAL A 279 -7.77 1.19 9.44
C VAL A 279 -7.50 0.98 7.96
N TYR A 280 -8.47 0.46 7.21
CA TYR A 280 -8.24 0.11 5.80
C TYR A 280 -8.21 1.32 4.85
N ASN A 281 -8.75 2.49 5.23
CA ASN A 281 -8.71 3.69 4.40
C ASN A 281 -7.44 4.55 4.59
N ARG A 282 -6.57 4.21 5.56
CA ARG A 282 -5.38 5.03 5.87
C ARG A 282 -4.09 4.30 5.51
N ASN A 283 -3.69 4.39 4.25
CA ASN A 283 -2.34 3.98 3.85
C ASN A 283 -1.35 5.08 4.31
N TYR A 284 -0.76 4.93 5.50
CA TYR A 284 0.07 5.96 6.12
C TYR A 284 1.20 6.50 5.24
N PRO A 285 1.96 5.71 4.47
CA PRO A 285 2.99 6.20 3.56
C PRO A 285 2.55 7.30 2.60
N ILE A 286 1.30 7.31 2.17
CA ILE A 286 0.77 8.30 1.22
C ILE A 286 -0.28 9.24 1.82
N TRP A 287 -0.96 8.80 2.89
CA TRP A 287 -2.07 9.52 3.51
C TRP A 287 -1.64 10.41 4.69
N SER A 288 -0.72 9.92 5.54
CA SER A 288 -0.32 10.63 6.77
C SER A 288 0.47 11.89 6.44
N THR A 289 0.08 13.00 7.04
CA THR A 289 0.85 14.26 6.98
C THR A 289 1.32 14.62 8.38
N TYR A 290 2.62 14.86 8.53
CA TYR A 290 3.25 15.20 9.80
C TYR A 290 4.51 16.00 9.56
N GLU A 291 5.01 16.65 10.61
CA GLU A 291 6.29 17.36 10.53
C GLU A 291 7.44 16.35 10.40
N PRO A 292 8.25 16.39 9.33
CA PRO A 292 9.30 15.39 9.08
C PRO A 292 10.46 15.47 10.09
N GLY A 293 10.55 16.59 10.81
CA GLY A 293 11.65 16.85 11.72
C GLY A 293 13.00 16.77 11.04
N SER A 294 13.99 16.19 11.73
CA SER A 294 15.39 16.22 11.27
C SER A 294 15.68 15.42 9.98
N THR A 295 14.76 14.61 9.47
CA THR A 295 14.95 13.99 8.13
C THR A 295 14.86 15.03 7.01
N PHE A 296 14.12 16.13 7.24
CA PHE A 296 14.02 17.25 6.30
C PHE A 296 15.34 18.03 6.13
N LYS A 297 16.25 17.94 7.11
CA LYS A 297 17.56 18.58 7.07
C LYS A 297 18.41 18.15 5.85
N ILE A 298 18.13 17.00 5.27
CA ILE A 298 18.76 16.56 4.02
C ILE A 298 18.46 17.55 2.89
N ILE A 299 17.25 18.06 2.82
CA ILE A 299 16.80 19.01 1.79
C ILE A 299 17.47 20.37 1.98
N THR A 300 17.50 20.85 3.22
CA THR A 300 18.19 22.13 3.57
C THR A 300 19.68 22.04 3.30
N LEU A 301 20.31 20.89 3.61
CA LEU A 301 21.73 20.63 3.30
C LEU A 301 21.98 20.63 1.80
N ALA A 302 21.16 19.88 1.04
CA ALA A 302 21.28 19.80 -0.41
C ALA A 302 21.15 21.19 -1.07
N ALA A 303 20.16 21.97 -0.65
CA ALA A 303 19.97 23.35 -1.13
C ALA A 303 21.17 24.27 -0.81
N ALA A 304 21.69 24.19 0.42
CA ALA A 304 22.82 25.02 0.82
C ALA A 304 24.13 24.66 0.10
N LEU A 305 24.36 23.37 -0.16
CA LEU A 305 25.51 22.90 -0.92
C LEU A 305 25.39 23.25 -2.41
N ASP A 306 24.21 23.07 -3.02
CA ASP A 306 23.99 23.34 -4.44
C ASP A 306 24.14 24.84 -4.80
N GLN A 307 23.96 25.72 -3.82
CA GLN A 307 24.18 27.16 -3.94
C GLN A 307 25.55 27.64 -3.43
N ASP A 308 26.49 26.72 -3.15
CA ASP A 308 27.81 27.02 -2.61
C ASP A 308 27.79 27.94 -1.36
N LEU A 309 26.75 27.82 -0.53
CA LEU A 309 26.56 28.64 0.67
C LEU A 309 27.26 28.07 1.91
N VAL A 310 27.62 26.80 1.87
CA VAL A 310 28.34 26.11 2.96
C VAL A 310 29.38 25.16 2.40
N ASP A 311 30.54 25.12 3.06
CA ASP A 311 31.53 24.08 2.93
C ASP A 311 31.45 23.14 4.14
N LEU A 312 31.45 21.83 3.90
CA LEU A 312 31.27 20.83 4.95
C LEU A 312 32.45 20.75 5.92
N GLU A 313 33.67 21.02 5.47
CA GLU A 313 34.91 20.82 6.24
C GLU A 313 35.53 22.14 6.72
N GLU A 314 35.49 23.18 5.88
CA GLU A 314 36.17 24.46 6.16
C GLU A 314 35.25 25.41 6.98
N ASP A 315 33.95 25.47 6.66
CA ASP A 315 33.01 26.32 7.38
C ASP A 315 32.73 25.78 8.79
N ARG A 316 32.66 26.71 9.75
CA ARG A 316 32.39 26.37 11.16
C ARG A 316 31.16 27.07 11.73
N TYR A 317 30.54 26.38 12.66
CA TYR A 317 29.41 26.90 13.42
C TYR A 317 29.60 26.62 14.93
N HIS A 318 29.41 27.63 15.76
CA HIS A 318 29.43 27.45 17.21
C HIS A 318 28.01 27.33 17.78
N ASP A 319 27.68 26.16 18.31
CA ASP A 319 26.38 25.89 18.93
C ASP A 319 26.42 26.14 20.44
N HIS A 320 25.79 27.22 20.88
CA HIS A 320 25.58 27.57 22.31
C HIS A 320 24.38 26.82 22.94
N GLY A 321 23.76 25.84 22.26
CA GLY A 321 22.54 25.16 22.68
C GLY A 321 21.25 25.83 22.22
N HIS A 322 21.32 27.01 21.58
CA HIS A 322 20.20 27.72 20.97
C HIS A 322 20.68 28.79 20.00
N ILE A 323 19.76 29.25 19.16
CA ILE A 323 19.92 30.46 18.34
C ILE A 323 18.70 31.36 18.51
N GLU A 324 18.91 32.69 18.56
CA GLU A 324 17.82 33.67 18.63
C GLU A 324 17.49 34.18 17.23
N VAL A 325 16.21 34.05 16.84
CA VAL A 325 15.72 34.44 15.53
C VAL A 325 14.37 35.11 15.67
N GLY A 326 14.25 36.37 15.20
CA GLY A 326 12.98 37.11 15.26
C GLY A 326 12.38 37.24 16.67
N GLY A 327 13.22 37.24 17.72
CA GLY A 327 12.79 37.30 19.12
C GLY A 327 12.41 35.93 19.71
N ALA A 328 12.40 34.86 18.91
CA ALA A 328 12.20 33.49 19.38
C ALA A 328 13.55 32.78 19.64
N ARG A 329 13.55 31.92 20.65
CA ARG A 329 14.71 31.12 21.02
C ARG A 329 14.55 29.68 20.50
N LEU A 330 15.21 29.33 19.37
CA LEU A 330 15.22 28.00 18.80
C LEU A 330 16.34 27.17 19.45
N ARG A 331 15.98 26.03 20.06
CA ARG A 331 16.89 25.25 20.89
C ARG A 331 17.51 24.09 20.13
N CYS A 332 18.76 23.78 20.47
CA CYS A 332 19.36 22.50 20.13
C CYS A 332 18.72 21.38 20.97
N TRP A 333 18.69 20.17 20.43
CA TRP A 333 18.24 18.99 21.18
C TRP A 333 19.23 18.62 22.30
N LYS A 334 20.53 18.94 22.11
CA LYS A 334 21.58 18.72 23.12
C LYS A 334 21.60 19.89 24.08
N HIS A 335 21.37 19.63 25.34
CA HIS A 335 21.46 20.65 26.38
C HIS A 335 22.90 21.20 26.46
N GLY A 336 23.06 22.52 26.41
CA GLY A 336 24.36 23.21 26.40
C GLY A 336 25.01 23.31 25.01
N GLY A 337 24.43 22.69 24.00
CA GLY A 337 24.92 22.76 22.60
C GLY A 337 26.07 21.82 22.31
N HIS A 338 26.57 21.90 21.09
CA HIS A 338 27.67 21.08 20.58
C HIS A 338 29.03 21.77 20.62
N GLY A 339 29.06 23.11 20.84
CA GLY A 339 30.26 23.92 20.77
C GLY A 339 30.71 24.19 19.33
N ASP A 340 32.02 24.29 19.12
CA ASP A 340 32.60 24.49 17.79
C ASP A 340 32.52 23.22 16.97
N GLN A 341 31.95 23.31 15.77
CA GLN A 341 31.77 22.18 14.85
C GLN A 341 31.89 22.65 13.39
N THR A 342 32.35 21.77 12.50
CA THR A 342 32.23 21.93 11.05
C THR A 342 30.78 21.73 10.60
N PHE A 343 30.41 22.12 9.37
CA PHE A 343 29.07 21.79 8.87
C PHE A 343 28.86 20.29 8.65
N LEU A 344 29.91 19.51 8.41
CA LEU A 344 29.83 18.04 8.45
C LEU A 344 29.44 17.55 9.85
N GLU A 345 30.01 18.13 10.90
CA GLU A 345 29.64 17.80 12.28
C GLU A 345 28.22 18.30 12.63
N VAL A 346 27.76 19.42 12.05
CA VAL A 346 26.37 19.91 12.18
C VAL A 346 25.36 18.87 11.70
N ILE A 347 25.62 18.23 10.54
CA ILE A 347 24.72 17.16 10.04
C ILE A 347 24.88 15.87 10.85
N LYS A 348 26.10 15.45 11.20
CA LYS A 348 26.40 14.26 12.03
C LYS A 348 25.68 14.35 13.40
N ASN A 349 25.73 15.49 14.03
CA ASN A 349 25.13 15.79 15.34
C ASN A 349 23.65 16.16 15.24
N SER A 350 23.11 16.34 14.03
CA SER A 350 21.75 16.83 13.82
C SER A 350 21.46 18.15 14.57
N CYS A 351 22.42 19.09 14.57
CA CYS A 351 22.38 20.35 15.32
C CYS A 351 21.30 21.30 14.74
N ASN A 352 20.23 21.59 15.47
CA ASN A 352 19.17 22.49 15.01
C ASN A 352 19.68 23.92 14.72
N PRO A 353 20.42 24.60 15.66
CA PRO A 353 20.94 25.92 15.39
C PRO A 353 21.83 26.04 14.16
N GLY A 354 22.65 25.02 13.87
CA GLY A 354 23.46 24.98 12.66
C GLY A 354 22.61 24.93 11.38
N PHE A 355 21.50 24.19 11.39
CA PHE A 355 20.54 24.17 10.26
C PHE A 355 19.75 25.46 10.13
N VAL A 356 19.42 26.13 11.23
CA VAL A 356 18.86 27.50 11.19
C VAL A 356 19.82 28.45 10.51
N ALA A 357 21.12 28.37 10.80
CA ALA A 357 22.14 29.20 10.14
C ALA A 357 22.23 28.91 8.63
N MET A 358 22.13 27.63 8.19
CA MET A 358 22.04 27.28 6.76
C MET A 358 20.78 27.89 6.12
N GLY A 359 19.59 27.75 6.76
CA GLY A 359 18.36 28.34 6.27
C GLY A 359 18.42 29.86 6.16
N GLN A 360 19.10 30.52 7.10
CA GLN A 360 19.32 31.97 7.03
C GLN A 360 20.24 32.37 5.87
N ARG A 361 21.26 31.55 5.54
CA ARG A 361 22.12 31.78 4.35
C ARG A 361 21.34 31.61 3.05
N LEU A 362 20.41 30.61 2.98
CA LEU A 362 19.54 30.40 1.83
C LEU A 362 18.50 31.52 1.66
N GLY A 363 18.01 32.08 2.78
CA GLY A 363 16.87 32.98 2.76
C GLY A 363 15.55 32.28 2.45
N VAL A 364 14.45 33.04 2.47
CA VAL A 364 13.10 32.47 2.24
C VAL A 364 12.99 31.91 0.84
N ASP A 365 13.33 32.72 -0.17
CA ASP A 365 13.16 32.33 -1.57
C ASP A 365 14.05 31.13 -1.91
N GLY A 366 15.34 31.16 -1.52
CA GLY A 366 16.26 30.05 -1.78
C GLY A 366 15.79 28.75 -1.18
N LEU A 367 15.39 28.73 0.11
CA LEU A 367 14.93 27.50 0.75
C LEU A 367 13.61 26.99 0.15
N PHE A 368 12.63 27.87 -0.07
CA PHE A 368 11.30 27.46 -0.56
C PHE A 368 11.32 27.07 -2.04
N ASP A 369 12.20 27.62 -2.86
CA ASP A 369 12.40 27.14 -4.25
C ASP A 369 12.83 25.68 -4.26
N TYR A 370 13.81 25.30 -3.44
CA TYR A 370 14.22 23.89 -3.33
C TYR A 370 13.13 22.99 -2.71
N ILE A 371 12.39 23.47 -1.69
CA ILE A 371 11.27 22.70 -1.12
C ILE A 371 10.24 22.36 -2.20
N GLU A 372 9.87 23.33 -3.04
CA GLU A 372 8.92 23.11 -4.13
C GLU A 372 9.51 22.26 -5.26
N ASP A 373 10.80 22.45 -5.58
CA ASP A 373 11.51 21.71 -6.61
C ASP A 373 11.71 20.23 -6.22
N PHE A 374 11.91 19.92 -4.94
CA PHE A 374 11.91 18.56 -4.40
C PHE A 374 10.49 17.93 -4.31
N GLY A 375 9.44 18.66 -4.72
CA GLY A 375 8.08 18.16 -4.86
C GLY A 375 7.21 18.26 -3.62
N PHE A 376 7.62 18.94 -2.56
CA PHE A 376 6.79 19.14 -1.37
C PHE A 376 5.61 20.07 -1.64
N GLY A 377 4.53 19.89 -0.86
CA GLY A 377 3.30 20.70 -0.98
C GLY A 377 2.38 20.32 -2.14
N LYS A 378 2.74 19.30 -2.93
CA LYS A 378 1.95 18.75 -4.04
C LYS A 378 1.92 17.23 -3.94
N ARG A 379 0.87 16.62 -4.48
CA ARG A 379 0.83 15.16 -4.61
C ARG A 379 1.97 14.68 -5.50
N THR A 380 2.55 13.54 -5.16
CA THR A 380 3.59 12.90 -5.99
C THR A 380 3.01 12.25 -7.24
N GLU A 381 1.68 12.06 -7.24
CA GLU A 381 0.91 11.40 -8.30
C GLU A 381 1.22 9.89 -8.38
N VAL A 382 1.55 9.28 -7.24
CA VAL A 382 1.65 7.82 -7.17
C VAL A 382 0.34 7.17 -7.61
N ASP A 383 0.45 6.03 -8.27
CA ASP A 383 -0.67 5.26 -8.81
C ASP A 383 -1.46 4.49 -7.72
N LEU A 384 -1.81 5.22 -6.67
CA LEU A 384 -2.62 4.77 -5.53
C LEU A 384 -3.66 5.83 -5.14
N ALA A 385 -4.81 5.40 -4.67
CA ALA A 385 -5.85 6.29 -4.17
C ALA A 385 -5.53 6.81 -2.75
N GLY A 386 -5.99 8.02 -2.43
CA GLY A 386 -5.93 8.56 -1.07
C GLY A 386 -4.67 9.36 -0.72
N GLU A 387 -3.84 9.73 -1.71
CA GLU A 387 -2.64 10.54 -1.47
C GLU A 387 -2.98 11.95 -0.99
N ALA A 388 -2.30 12.39 0.08
CA ALA A 388 -2.35 13.75 0.59
C ALA A 388 -1.22 14.63 0.01
N SER A 389 -1.43 15.95 -0.01
CA SER A 389 -0.48 16.91 -0.61
C SER A 389 0.54 17.48 0.37
N GLY A 390 0.40 17.24 1.69
CA GLY A 390 1.16 17.98 2.70
C GLY A 390 0.67 19.42 2.87
N ILE A 391 1.32 20.15 3.76
CA ILE A 391 1.00 21.55 4.08
C ILE A 391 2.30 22.34 4.21
N LEU A 392 2.44 23.40 3.41
CA LEU A 392 3.55 24.34 3.47
C LEU A 392 3.04 25.72 3.91
N PHE A 393 3.91 26.52 4.51
CA PHE A 393 3.65 27.94 4.70
C PHE A 393 3.50 28.64 3.33
N ARG A 394 2.66 29.66 3.27
CA ARG A 394 2.66 30.58 2.13
C ARG A 394 3.89 31.49 2.26
N ARG A 395 4.66 31.65 1.17
CA ARG A 395 5.93 32.40 1.18
C ARG A 395 5.80 33.80 1.81
N GLU A 396 4.70 34.48 1.54
CA GLU A 396 4.44 35.83 2.05
C GLU A 396 4.22 35.88 3.58
N GLN A 397 4.00 34.72 4.19
CA GLN A 397 3.79 34.56 5.63
C GLN A 397 5.03 34.05 6.36
N VAL A 398 6.10 33.75 5.63
CA VAL A 398 7.35 33.21 6.20
C VAL A 398 8.18 34.34 6.76
N GLY A 399 8.17 34.47 8.09
CA GLY A 399 9.08 35.32 8.80
C GLY A 399 10.40 34.62 9.18
N PRO A 400 11.29 35.31 9.90
CA PRO A 400 12.56 34.72 10.31
C PRO A 400 12.43 33.45 11.16
N VAL A 401 11.37 33.36 12.00
CA VAL A 401 11.12 32.19 12.86
C VAL A 401 10.66 31.00 12.03
N GLU A 402 9.70 31.21 11.12
CA GLU A 402 9.19 30.19 10.22
C GLU A 402 10.30 29.65 9.30
N LEU A 403 11.14 30.53 8.75
CA LEU A 403 12.32 30.11 7.99
C LEU A 403 13.26 29.24 8.83
N GLY A 404 13.55 29.67 10.06
CA GLY A 404 14.39 28.95 11.00
C GLY A 404 13.82 27.56 11.34
N THR A 405 12.53 27.46 11.62
CA THR A 405 11.88 26.17 11.96
C THR A 405 11.78 25.25 10.74
N THR A 406 11.44 25.78 9.57
CA THR A 406 11.38 25.04 8.31
C THR A 406 12.73 24.41 7.96
N SER A 407 13.85 25.11 8.20
CA SER A 407 15.19 24.61 7.87
C SER A 407 15.59 23.32 8.61
N PHE A 408 14.93 22.97 9.72
CA PHE A 408 15.12 21.70 10.41
C PHE A 408 13.86 20.81 10.44
N GLY A 409 12.84 21.12 9.61
CA GLY A 409 11.66 20.29 9.36
C GLY A 409 10.54 20.44 10.36
N GLN A 410 10.38 21.61 10.98
CA GLN A 410 9.21 21.98 11.78
C GLN A 410 8.42 23.12 11.12
N GLY A 411 7.10 23.15 11.34
CA GLY A 411 6.21 24.09 10.69
C GLY A 411 5.84 23.75 9.24
N VAL A 412 6.30 22.62 8.73
CA VAL A 412 5.89 22.01 7.45
C VAL A 412 5.34 20.63 7.70
N SER A 413 4.26 20.26 7.01
CA SER A 413 3.72 18.90 7.08
C SER A 413 3.89 18.23 5.72
N VAL A 414 4.49 17.04 5.72
CA VAL A 414 4.80 16.28 4.50
C VAL A 414 4.26 14.85 4.62
N THR A 415 4.05 14.18 3.48
CA THR A 415 3.79 12.76 3.50
C THR A 415 5.10 11.96 3.48
N PRO A 416 5.11 10.71 4.02
CA PRO A 416 6.27 9.84 3.93
C PRO A 416 6.78 9.65 2.50
N ILE A 417 5.88 9.49 1.52
CA ILE A 417 6.29 9.34 0.12
C ILE A 417 6.95 10.61 -0.44
N GLN A 418 6.46 11.80 -0.10
CA GLN A 418 7.14 13.05 -0.47
C GLN A 418 8.56 13.09 0.11
N GLN A 419 8.72 12.73 1.39
CA GLN A 419 10.02 12.72 2.06
C GLN A 419 10.99 11.73 1.40
N VAL A 420 10.52 10.52 1.09
CA VAL A 420 11.34 9.49 0.43
C VAL A 420 11.75 9.91 -0.97
N MET A 421 10.82 10.44 -1.77
CA MET A 421 11.13 10.86 -3.14
C MET A 421 12.08 12.06 -3.19
N ALA A 422 11.92 13.02 -2.27
CA ALA A 422 12.83 14.15 -2.15
C ALA A 422 14.24 13.71 -1.75
N VAL A 423 14.37 12.79 -0.77
CA VAL A 423 15.67 12.24 -0.38
C VAL A 423 16.25 11.37 -1.48
N SER A 424 15.43 10.57 -2.19
CA SER A 424 15.88 9.83 -3.37
C SER A 424 16.50 10.76 -4.41
N ALA A 425 15.86 11.90 -4.69
CA ALA A 425 16.44 12.90 -5.58
C ALA A 425 17.75 13.52 -5.04
N ALA A 426 17.81 13.77 -3.73
CA ALA A 426 19.02 14.32 -3.12
C ALA A 426 20.24 13.38 -3.21
N VAL A 427 20.04 12.06 -3.40
CA VAL A 427 21.11 11.06 -3.39
C VAL A 427 21.36 10.36 -4.74
N ASN A 428 20.54 10.59 -5.76
CA ASN A 428 20.61 9.91 -7.06
C ASN A 428 21.13 10.80 -8.21
N GLY A 429 21.87 11.87 -7.90
CA GLY A 429 22.31 12.85 -8.89
C GLY A 429 21.32 14.00 -9.11
N GLY A 430 20.41 14.22 -8.19
CA GLY A 430 19.44 15.31 -8.22
C GLY A 430 18.13 14.99 -8.95
N ASN A 431 17.92 13.80 -9.42
CA ASN A 431 16.82 13.42 -10.29
C ASN A 431 15.54 13.09 -9.50
N LEU A 432 14.55 13.97 -9.53
CA LEU A 432 13.24 13.72 -8.94
C LEU A 432 12.37 12.92 -9.90
N TYR A 433 12.11 11.67 -9.56
CA TYR A 433 11.19 10.80 -10.31
C TYR A 433 9.79 10.84 -9.72
N LYS A 434 8.77 10.60 -10.58
CA LYS A 434 7.44 10.25 -10.13
C LYS A 434 7.48 8.85 -9.50
N PRO A 435 7.01 8.64 -8.25
CA PRO A 435 6.90 7.30 -7.70
C PRO A 435 5.82 6.50 -8.43
N TYR A 436 6.04 5.19 -8.57
CA TYR A 436 5.07 4.29 -9.17
C TYR A 436 5.18 2.89 -8.57
N ILE A 437 4.06 2.18 -8.59
CA ILE A 437 3.93 0.83 -8.04
C ILE A 437 3.53 -0.19 -9.11
N VAL A 438 2.89 0.28 -10.19
CA VAL A 438 2.53 -0.55 -11.34
C VAL A 438 3.70 -0.57 -12.32
N ASP A 439 4.21 -1.77 -12.62
CA ASP A 439 5.24 -2.00 -13.64
C ASP A 439 4.62 -2.18 -15.02
N SER A 440 3.65 -3.08 -15.14
CA SER A 440 3.06 -3.41 -16.44
C SER A 440 1.69 -4.08 -16.32
N TRP A 441 0.94 -4.01 -17.43
CA TRP A 441 -0.27 -4.76 -17.67
C TRP A 441 0.02 -5.96 -18.57
N ILE A 442 -0.49 -7.13 -18.19
CA ILE A 442 -0.25 -8.40 -18.89
C ILE A 442 -1.60 -8.95 -19.34
N ASP A 443 -1.67 -9.38 -20.59
CA ASP A 443 -2.81 -10.13 -21.08
C ASP A 443 -2.86 -11.53 -20.41
N PRO A 444 -3.95 -11.89 -19.71
CA PRO A 444 -3.99 -13.10 -18.90
C PRO A 444 -3.97 -14.39 -19.74
N ILE A 445 -4.30 -14.33 -21.04
CA ILE A 445 -4.38 -15.48 -21.94
C ILE A 445 -3.05 -15.70 -22.66
N SER A 446 -2.48 -14.64 -23.25
CA SER A 446 -1.23 -14.74 -24.01
C SER A 446 0.01 -14.63 -23.13
N GLY A 447 -0.10 -14.01 -21.95
CA GLY A 447 1.04 -13.66 -21.11
C GLY A 447 1.90 -12.52 -21.65
N GLU A 448 1.45 -11.84 -22.71
CA GLU A 448 2.18 -10.72 -23.31
C GLU A 448 1.92 -9.42 -22.54
N THR A 449 2.95 -8.57 -22.46
CA THR A 449 2.81 -7.23 -21.89
C THR A 449 2.00 -6.34 -22.84
N VAL A 450 0.85 -5.88 -22.37
CA VAL A 450 -0.05 -4.97 -23.08
C VAL A 450 0.45 -3.53 -22.99
N GLU A 451 0.88 -3.12 -21.80
CA GLU A 451 1.40 -1.79 -21.51
C GLU A 451 2.45 -1.89 -20.42
N GLN A 452 3.54 -1.15 -20.58
CA GLN A 452 4.61 -1.06 -19.58
C GLN A 452 4.78 0.39 -19.12
N MET A 453 4.82 0.58 -17.81
CA MET A 453 5.11 1.87 -17.20
C MET A 453 6.62 2.12 -17.23
N LEU A 454 7.00 3.29 -17.71
CA LEU A 454 8.40 3.72 -17.73
C LEU A 454 8.65 4.75 -16.63
N PRO A 455 9.85 4.77 -16.04
CA PRO A 455 10.24 5.78 -15.08
C PRO A 455 10.06 7.20 -15.64
N GLN A 456 9.39 8.06 -14.88
CA GLN A 456 9.12 9.43 -15.28
C GLN A 456 9.98 10.40 -14.48
N LEU A 457 11.02 10.95 -15.11
CA LEU A 457 11.80 12.05 -14.54
C LEU A 457 10.97 13.33 -14.55
N LYS A 458 10.70 13.90 -13.39
CA LYS A 458 9.99 15.19 -13.24
C LYS A 458 10.94 16.36 -13.44
N LYS A 459 12.09 16.34 -12.75
CA LYS A 459 13.09 17.42 -12.76
C LYS A 459 14.42 16.92 -12.19
N GLN A 460 15.52 17.50 -12.64
CA GLN A 460 16.79 17.47 -11.89
C GLN A 460 16.82 18.71 -10.97
N VAL A 461 16.88 18.48 -9.65
CA VAL A 461 16.74 19.52 -8.62
C VAL A 461 18.09 20.08 -8.18
N ILE A 462 19.11 19.22 -8.06
CA ILE A 462 20.49 19.56 -7.68
C ILE A 462 21.48 18.90 -8.65
N SER A 463 22.74 19.33 -8.59
CA SER A 463 23.82 18.73 -9.38
C SER A 463 24.22 17.36 -8.86
N GLU A 464 24.86 16.54 -9.71
CA GLU A 464 25.47 15.26 -9.29
C GLU A 464 26.57 15.49 -8.24
N GLU A 465 27.34 16.57 -8.37
CA GLU A 465 28.38 16.93 -7.42
C GLU A 465 27.79 17.20 -6.03
N THR A 466 26.74 18.00 -5.95
CA THR A 466 25.99 18.24 -4.71
C THR A 466 25.43 16.95 -4.13
N SER A 467 24.83 16.11 -4.98
CA SER A 467 24.29 14.81 -4.57
C SER A 467 25.39 13.92 -3.96
N SER A 468 26.59 13.90 -4.54
CA SER A 468 27.74 13.15 -4.01
C SER A 468 28.16 13.64 -2.61
N LEU A 469 28.20 14.96 -2.39
CA LEU A 469 28.49 15.55 -1.08
C LEU A 469 27.42 15.19 -0.04
N VAL A 470 26.14 15.23 -0.43
CA VAL A 470 25.02 14.80 0.42
C VAL A 470 25.16 13.33 0.82
N ARG A 471 25.46 12.44 -0.12
CA ARG A 471 25.68 11.01 0.15
C ARG A 471 26.79 10.78 1.16
N SER A 472 27.94 11.44 0.97
CA SER A 472 29.10 11.37 1.87
C SER A 472 28.76 11.86 3.28
N ALA A 473 28.04 12.97 3.38
CA ALA A 473 27.59 13.50 4.66
C ALA A 473 26.63 12.54 5.37
N LEU A 474 25.70 11.91 4.64
CA LEU A 474 24.76 10.94 5.22
C LEU A 474 25.44 9.65 5.67
N GLU A 475 26.47 9.18 4.97
CA GLU A 475 27.28 8.05 5.41
C GLU A 475 27.99 8.35 6.74
N SER A 476 28.56 9.55 6.89
CA SER A 476 29.15 10.01 8.16
C SER A 476 28.17 10.04 9.32
N VAL A 477 26.87 10.38 9.06
CA VAL A 477 25.81 10.33 10.09
C VAL A 477 25.61 8.91 10.62
N VAL A 478 25.71 7.90 9.74
CA VAL A 478 25.52 6.50 10.12
C VAL A 478 26.79 5.92 10.74
N ALA A 479 27.96 6.23 10.21
CA ALA A 479 29.22 5.72 10.76
C ALA A 479 29.56 6.34 12.14
N GLU A 480 29.42 7.66 12.27
CA GLU A 480 29.98 8.42 13.40
C GLU A 480 28.95 9.29 14.15
N GLY A 481 27.76 9.50 13.57
CA GLY A 481 26.77 10.45 14.04
C GLY A 481 25.59 9.83 14.82
N THR A 482 24.45 10.48 14.70
CA THR A 482 23.20 10.09 15.39
C THR A 482 22.52 8.86 14.76
N GLY A 483 22.95 8.42 13.58
CA GLY A 483 22.39 7.31 12.80
C GLY A 483 23.04 5.94 13.01
N ARG A 484 23.99 5.80 13.96
CA ARG A 484 24.80 4.59 14.15
C ARG A 484 24.01 3.28 14.31
N GLY A 485 22.74 3.37 14.76
CA GLY A 485 21.84 2.22 14.82
C GLY A 485 21.53 1.57 13.46
N ALA A 486 21.69 2.32 12.36
CA ALA A 486 21.47 1.82 11.00
C ALA A 486 22.76 1.34 10.30
N TYR A 487 23.87 1.27 11.01
CA TYR A 487 25.13 0.78 10.44
C TYR A 487 25.02 -0.72 10.13
N VAL A 488 25.37 -1.09 8.91
CA VAL A 488 25.40 -2.48 8.45
C VAL A 488 26.82 -2.81 7.99
N GLU A 489 27.43 -3.79 8.64
CA GLU A 489 28.79 -4.20 8.33
C GLU A 489 28.91 -4.74 6.91
N GLY A 490 29.87 -4.22 6.17
CA GLY A 490 30.13 -4.58 4.77
C GLY A 490 29.26 -3.84 3.76
N TYR A 491 28.41 -2.91 4.20
CA TYR A 491 27.65 -2.05 3.31
C TYR A 491 27.82 -0.57 3.67
N ARG A 492 27.94 0.27 2.66
CA ARG A 492 27.98 1.71 2.83
C ARG A 492 26.55 2.22 3.01
N VAL A 493 26.17 2.50 4.25
CA VAL A 493 24.84 3.00 4.57
C VAL A 493 24.92 4.46 4.97
N GLY A 494 24.20 5.33 4.26
CA GLY A 494 23.95 6.70 4.64
C GLY A 494 22.56 6.86 5.24
N GLY A 495 22.30 7.92 6.02
CA GLY A 495 20.96 8.12 6.53
C GLY A 495 20.81 9.27 7.51
N LYS A 496 19.58 9.51 7.95
CA LYS A 496 19.23 10.57 8.87
C LYS A 496 18.12 10.20 9.82
N THR A 497 18.30 10.49 11.10
CA THR A 497 17.29 10.37 12.15
C THR A 497 16.26 11.48 12.05
N GLY A 498 14.99 11.17 12.34
CA GLY A 498 13.91 12.11 12.61
C GLY A 498 13.32 11.92 14.01
N THR A 499 12.93 13.02 14.62
CA THR A 499 12.16 13.03 15.86
C THR A 499 11.28 14.27 15.80
N ALA A 500 9.99 14.08 15.58
CA ALA A 500 9.03 15.15 15.43
C ALA A 500 7.99 15.07 16.53
N GLN A 501 7.73 16.20 17.21
CA GLN A 501 6.64 16.28 18.19
C GLN A 501 5.29 16.24 17.47
N LYS A 502 4.33 15.49 18.01
CA LYS A 502 2.96 15.52 17.49
C LYS A 502 2.23 16.78 17.91
N VAL A 503 1.48 17.33 16.97
CA VAL A 503 0.58 18.43 17.22
C VAL A 503 -0.77 17.88 17.66
N GLY A 504 -1.27 18.34 18.80
CA GLY A 504 -2.60 18.00 19.30
C GLY A 504 -3.73 18.70 18.53
N THR A 505 -4.96 18.30 18.81
CA THR A 505 -6.17 18.89 18.19
C THR A 505 -6.36 20.37 18.53
N ASP A 506 -5.69 20.86 19.56
CA ASP A 506 -5.65 22.28 19.99
C ASP A 506 -4.55 23.10 19.28
N GLY A 507 -3.80 22.49 18.36
CA GLY A 507 -2.69 23.09 17.63
C GLY A 507 -1.40 23.23 18.43
N ARG A 508 -1.30 22.63 19.63
CA ARG A 508 -0.09 22.65 20.47
C ARG A 508 0.65 21.32 20.38
N TYR A 509 1.96 21.38 20.60
CA TYR A 509 2.77 20.17 20.69
C TYR A 509 2.41 19.35 21.94
N LEU A 510 2.21 18.06 21.74
CA LEU A 510 1.96 17.11 22.82
C LEU A 510 3.27 16.79 23.54
N ALA A 511 3.23 16.76 24.87
CA ALA A 511 4.40 16.40 25.67
C ALA A 511 4.66 14.89 25.56
N ASN A 512 5.93 14.50 25.39
CA ASN A 512 6.36 13.09 25.33
C ASN A 512 5.60 12.24 24.28
N ASN A 513 5.22 12.86 23.18
CA ASN A 513 4.54 12.19 22.09
C ASN A 513 5.19 12.60 20.76
N HIS A 514 5.97 11.68 20.20
CA HIS A 514 6.77 11.95 19.01
C HIS A 514 6.52 10.90 17.95
N ILE A 515 6.58 11.31 16.70
CA ILE A 515 6.84 10.40 15.58
C ILE A 515 8.36 10.32 15.44
N VAL A 516 8.91 9.14 15.68
CA VAL A 516 10.34 8.88 15.52
C VAL A 516 10.58 8.15 14.22
N SER A 517 11.55 8.61 13.44
CA SER A 517 11.78 8.07 12.10
C SER A 517 13.26 7.96 11.77
N PHE A 518 13.55 7.18 10.75
CA PHE A 518 14.85 7.13 10.11
C PHE A 518 14.67 6.95 8.60
N ILE A 519 15.46 7.69 7.82
CA ILE A 519 15.61 7.45 6.39
C ILE A 519 17.03 6.97 6.13
N GLY A 520 17.14 5.79 5.49
CA GLY A 520 18.40 5.15 5.15
C GLY A 520 18.55 5.00 3.64
N VAL A 521 19.79 5.08 3.18
CA VAL A 521 20.18 5.00 1.77
C VAL A 521 21.30 3.99 1.63
N ALA A 522 21.22 3.07 0.70
CA ALA A 522 22.27 2.08 0.50
C ALA A 522 22.33 1.53 -0.95
N PRO A 523 23.55 1.22 -1.44
CA PRO A 523 24.84 1.73 -0.97
C PRO A 523 24.92 3.25 -1.06
N SER A 524 25.63 3.95 -0.16
CA SER A 524 25.63 5.43 -0.14
C SER A 524 26.32 6.05 -1.35
N ASP A 525 27.26 5.35 -1.98
CA ASP A 525 27.99 5.82 -3.16
C ASP A 525 27.26 5.57 -4.49
N ASP A 526 26.43 4.52 -4.58
CA ASP A 526 25.57 4.21 -5.73
C ASP A 526 24.22 3.66 -5.23
N PRO A 527 23.30 4.53 -4.82
CA PRO A 527 22.07 4.14 -4.14
C PRO A 527 21.14 3.25 -4.97
N GLU A 528 20.82 2.06 -4.45
CA GLU A 528 19.88 1.10 -5.01
C GLU A 528 18.56 1.04 -4.24
N ILE A 529 18.60 1.43 -2.95
CA ILE A 529 17.43 1.45 -2.08
C ILE A 529 17.46 2.64 -1.14
N VAL A 530 16.32 3.29 -0.99
CA VAL A 530 16.02 4.27 0.06
C VAL A 530 14.91 3.70 0.91
N VAL A 531 15.16 3.53 2.21
CA VAL A 531 14.21 2.97 3.17
C VAL A 531 13.83 4.03 4.20
N TYR A 532 12.54 4.24 4.38
CA TYR A 532 11.99 5.12 5.40
C TYR A 532 11.12 4.34 6.37
N VAL A 533 11.40 4.46 7.66
CA VAL A 533 10.58 3.90 8.73
C VAL A 533 10.19 5.01 9.69
N ALA A 534 8.92 5.02 10.09
CA ALA A 534 8.45 5.91 11.15
C ALA A 534 7.55 5.14 12.13
N ILE A 535 7.76 5.42 13.41
CA ILE A 535 7.06 4.80 14.54
C ILE A 535 6.38 5.92 15.33
N ASP A 536 5.06 5.89 15.36
CA ASP A 536 4.25 6.89 16.04
C ASP A 536 4.09 6.58 17.52
N ASN A 537 4.61 7.45 18.36
CA ASN A 537 4.48 7.39 19.83
C ASN A 537 4.90 6.03 20.41
N PRO A 538 6.15 5.55 20.19
CA PRO A 538 6.63 4.31 20.78
C PRO A 538 6.62 4.39 22.31
N LYS A 539 6.17 3.31 22.99
CA LYS A 539 6.03 3.24 24.43
C LYS A 539 7.28 2.62 25.09
N ASN A 540 7.49 2.94 26.35
CA ASN A 540 8.52 2.33 27.20
C ASN A 540 9.96 2.44 26.68
N VAL A 541 10.26 3.44 25.84
CA VAL A 541 11.57 3.68 25.25
C VAL A 541 11.81 5.20 25.11
N SER A 542 13.09 5.58 25.03
CA SER A 542 13.45 6.95 24.66
C SER A 542 13.03 7.22 23.21
N GLN A 543 12.12 8.20 23.03
CA GLN A 543 11.53 8.52 21.72
C GLN A 543 12.51 9.30 20.84
N PHE A 544 13.60 8.63 20.39
CA PHE A 544 14.58 9.14 19.43
C PHE A 544 14.70 8.21 18.22
N GLY A 545 14.72 8.81 17.02
CA GLY A 545 14.83 8.05 15.77
C GLY A 545 16.06 7.15 15.70
N GLY A 546 17.19 7.58 16.27
CA GLY A 546 18.44 6.79 16.33
C GLY A 546 18.35 5.56 17.24
N VAL A 547 17.43 5.55 18.22
CA VAL A 547 17.23 4.44 19.16
C VAL A 547 16.18 3.45 18.64
N VAL A 548 15.09 3.95 18.05
CA VAL A 548 13.93 3.14 17.66
C VAL A 548 13.96 2.81 16.16
N ALA A 549 14.03 3.81 15.29
CA ALA A 549 13.84 3.61 13.85
C ALA A 549 15.12 3.24 13.09
N ALA A 550 16.29 3.74 13.54
CA ALA A 550 17.55 3.45 12.85
C ALA A 550 17.91 1.96 12.83
N PRO A 551 17.80 1.19 13.95
CA PRO A 551 18.06 -0.25 13.92
C PRO A 551 17.12 -1.00 12.97
N ILE A 552 15.83 -0.63 12.93
CA ILE A 552 14.84 -1.23 12.05
C ILE A 552 15.23 -1.03 10.57
N VAL A 553 15.62 0.20 10.19
CA VAL A 553 16.10 0.48 8.83
C VAL A 553 17.40 -0.25 8.53
N GLY A 554 18.33 -0.33 9.50
CA GLY A 554 19.56 -1.10 9.37
C GLY A 554 19.29 -2.57 9.05
N ASN A 555 18.35 -3.20 9.76
CA ASN A 555 17.93 -4.58 9.52
C ASN A 555 17.30 -4.73 8.13
N ILE A 556 16.36 -3.85 7.76
CA ILE A 556 15.72 -3.87 6.43
C ILE A 556 16.76 -3.78 5.32
N ILE A 557 17.69 -2.81 5.39
CA ILE A 557 18.74 -2.64 4.40
C ILE A 557 19.67 -3.87 4.39
N GLY A 558 20.12 -4.30 5.57
CA GLY A 558 21.07 -5.41 5.72
C GLY A 558 20.58 -6.72 5.13
N ASP A 559 19.28 -7.00 5.25
CA ASP A 559 18.66 -8.22 4.74
C ASP A 559 18.20 -8.07 3.27
N SER A 560 17.87 -6.84 2.82
CA SER A 560 17.42 -6.59 1.44
C SER A 560 18.57 -6.56 0.43
N LEU A 561 19.72 -5.96 0.75
CA LEU A 561 20.83 -5.80 -0.18
C LEU A 561 21.34 -7.13 -0.77
N PRO A 562 21.54 -8.20 0.04
CA PRO A 562 21.92 -9.51 -0.51
C PRO A 562 20.90 -10.08 -1.49
N ILE A 563 19.60 -9.92 -1.20
CA ILE A 563 18.49 -10.36 -2.07
C ILE A 563 18.50 -9.59 -3.39
N MET A 564 18.82 -8.29 -3.33
CA MET A 564 19.00 -7.44 -4.51
C MET A 564 20.30 -7.73 -5.29
N GLY A 565 21.12 -8.69 -4.85
CA GLY A 565 22.36 -9.07 -5.50
C GLY A 565 23.52 -8.12 -5.25
N ILE A 566 23.45 -7.29 -4.20
CA ILE A 566 24.48 -6.31 -3.86
C ILE A 566 25.47 -6.96 -2.88
N GLU A 567 26.72 -7.07 -3.30
CA GLU A 567 27.76 -7.73 -2.52
C GLU A 567 28.32 -6.83 -1.41
N LYS A 568 28.78 -7.46 -0.32
CA LYS A 568 29.48 -6.77 0.77
C LYS A 568 30.84 -6.25 0.32
N ARG A 569 31.20 -5.06 0.80
CA ARG A 569 32.46 -4.37 0.51
C ARG A 569 33.15 -3.93 1.81
N LYS A 570 34.45 -3.58 1.71
CA LYS A 570 35.25 -3.15 2.87
C LYS A 570 35.74 -1.68 2.75
N ASP A 571 35.20 -0.93 1.80
CA ASP A 571 35.62 0.44 1.47
C ASP A 571 34.76 1.54 2.10
N GLY A 572 33.81 1.18 2.96
CA GLY A 572 32.96 2.11 3.70
C GLY A 572 33.65 2.70 4.95
N LEU A 573 33.04 3.72 5.52
CA LEU A 573 33.47 4.28 6.80
C LEU A 573 33.29 3.24 7.92
N GLU A 574 34.24 3.17 8.81
CA GLU A 574 34.15 2.30 9.98
C GLU A 574 33.20 2.90 11.02
N LYS A 575 32.48 2.05 11.75
CA LYS A 575 31.58 2.49 12.81
C LYS A 575 32.36 3.05 13.99
N GLU A 576 32.04 4.30 14.39
CA GLU A 576 32.53 4.84 15.67
C GLU A 576 31.72 4.27 16.82
N TYR A 577 32.35 3.49 17.68
CA TYR A 577 31.73 2.97 18.90
C TYR A 577 31.87 3.99 20.05
N ARG A 578 30.76 4.30 20.73
CA ARG A 578 30.76 5.17 21.91
C ARG A 578 30.43 4.36 23.15
N TRP A 579 31.14 4.64 24.25
CA TRP A 579 30.78 4.02 25.52
C TRP A 579 29.33 4.39 25.94
N PRO A 580 28.43 3.47 26.34
CA PRO A 580 28.67 2.05 26.62
C PRO A 580 28.48 1.10 25.42
N GLU A 581 28.40 1.60 24.18
CA GLU A 581 28.30 0.74 23.00
C GLU A 581 29.58 -0.11 22.88
N GLN A 582 29.43 -1.42 22.84
CA GLN A 582 30.53 -2.35 22.61
C GLN A 582 30.43 -2.94 21.20
N PRO A 583 31.54 -3.12 20.49
CA PRO A 583 31.52 -3.79 19.20
C PRO A 583 31.01 -5.22 19.38
N LEU A 584 30.21 -5.69 18.43
CA LEU A 584 29.78 -7.09 18.41
C LEU A 584 30.93 -7.93 17.85
N VAL A 585 31.21 -9.03 18.55
CA VAL A 585 32.19 -10.04 18.16
C VAL A 585 31.46 -11.33 17.84
N GLU A 586 31.82 -11.96 16.75
CA GLU A 586 31.28 -13.27 16.38
C GLU A 586 31.92 -14.34 17.28
N VAL A 587 31.09 -15.15 17.92
CA VAL A 587 31.54 -16.26 18.76
C VAL A 587 32.26 -17.29 17.89
N PRO A 588 33.55 -17.54 18.11
CA PRO A 588 34.29 -18.52 17.33
C PRO A 588 33.85 -19.95 17.67
N ASP A 589 34.09 -20.87 16.74
CA ASP A 589 33.95 -22.30 17.04
C ASP A 589 35.16 -22.78 17.82
N LEU A 590 34.93 -23.06 19.08
CA LEU A 590 35.96 -23.50 20.02
C LEU A 590 35.83 -25.00 20.42
N ILE A 591 34.81 -25.68 19.88
CA ILE A 591 34.58 -27.08 20.17
C ILE A 591 35.77 -27.94 19.68
N GLY A 592 36.30 -28.81 20.52
CA GLY A 592 37.44 -29.67 20.22
C GLY A 592 38.82 -29.07 20.50
N LEU A 593 38.92 -27.76 20.81
CA LEU A 593 40.16 -27.10 21.19
C LEU A 593 40.58 -27.43 22.60
N GLU A 594 41.86 -27.31 22.89
CA GLU A 594 42.42 -27.46 24.26
C GLU A 594 42.54 -26.08 24.94
N GLU A 595 42.65 -26.05 26.25
CA GLU A 595 42.73 -24.82 27.01
C GLU A 595 43.90 -23.88 26.55
N LYS A 596 45.02 -24.46 26.13
CA LYS A 596 46.17 -23.70 25.64
C LYS A 596 45.88 -22.92 24.35
N ASP A 597 44.92 -23.36 23.56
CA ASP A 597 44.57 -22.78 22.29
C ASP A 597 43.62 -21.57 22.44
N LEU A 598 43.15 -21.29 23.67
CA LEU A 598 42.23 -20.17 23.94
C LEU A 598 42.91 -18.81 24.14
N LEU A 599 44.25 -18.75 24.20
CA LEU A 599 44.96 -17.51 24.53
C LEU A 599 44.62 -16.33 23.63
N ASP A 600 44.41 -16.58 22.33
CA ASP A 600 44.12 -15.54 21.35
C ASP A 600 42.72 -14.96 21.47
N TYR A 601 41.79 -15.67 22.14
CA TYR A 601 40.39 -15.26 22.29
C TYR A 601 40.11 -14.43 23.54
N TYR A 602 41.00 -14.49 24.56
CA TYR A 602 40.84 -13.72 25.81
C TYR A 602 40.86 -12.19 25.62
N THR A 603 41.33 -11.70 24.48
CA THR A 603 41.36 -10.26 24.20
C THR A 603 40.01 -9.69 23.80
N GLN A 604 39.10 -10.53 23.34
CA GLN A 604 37.79 -10.11 22.80
C GLN A 604 36.61 -10.65 23.58
N LEU A 605 36.77 -11.77 24.28
CA LEU A 605 35.71 -12.47 24.98
C LEU A 605 36.18 -12.89 26.40
N ALA A 606 35.27 -12.79 27.37
CA ALA A 606 35.50 -13.42 28.68
C ALA A 606 35.16 -14.91 28.59
N ILE A 607 35.98 -15.78 29.20
CA ILE A 607 35.79 -17.22 29.13
C ILE A 607 35.45 -17.77 30.53
N ASP A 608 34.27 -18.38 30.65
CA ASP A 608 33.83 -19.13 31.83
C ASP A 608 33.99 -20.63 31.57
N LYS A 609 34.86 -21.28 32.34
CA LYS A 609 35.21 -22.68 32.19
C LYS A 609 34.42 -23.53 33.16
N VAL A 610 33.75 -24.55 32.67
CA VAL A 610 32.94 -25.48 33.43
C VAL A 610 33.37 -26.93 33.12
N GLY A 611 33.35 -27.80 34.09
CA GLY A 611 33.75 -29.21 33.93
C GLY A 611 35.22 -29.47 34.15
N SER A 612 35.63 -30.72 33.99
CA SER A 612 37.00 -31.21 34.14
C SER A 612 37.32 -32.14 32.97
N GLY A 613 38.28 -31.73 32.14
CA GLY A 613 38.70 -32.45 30.95
C GLY A 613 39.75 -31.64 30.22
N THR A 614 40.28 -32.19 29.13
CA THR A 614 41.35 -31.54 28.36
C THR A 614 40.85 -30.80 27.14
N ARG A 615 39.62 -31.08 26.69
CA ARG A 615 39.03 -30.48 25.47
C ARG A 615 37.67 -29.88 25.71
N ILE A 616 37.33 -28.89 24.90
CA ILE A 616 36.01 -28.28 24.88
C ILE A 616 35.06 -29.21 24.15
N ILE A 617 33.99 -29.65 24.82
CA ILE A 617 32.97 -30.54 24.25
C ILE A 617 31.68 -29.81 23.95
N GLU A 618 31.44 -28.64 24.57
CA GLU A 618 30.24 -27.83 24.36
C GLU A 618 30.59 -26.35 24.65
N GLN A 619 29.95 -25.42 23.94
CA GLN A 619 30.05 -23.99 24.18
C GLN A 619 28.69 -23.30 24.14
N ALA A 620 28.56 -22.23 24.91
CA ALA A 620 27.40 -21.33 24.87
C ALA A 620 27.87 -19.88 25.01
N PRO A 621 27.44 -18.96 24.09
CA PRO A 621 26.53 -19.17 22.95
C PRO A 621 27.16 -20.04 21.84
N GLU A 622 26.29 -20.47 20.88
CA GLU A 622 26.73 -21.27 19.71
C GLU A 622 27.70 -20.49 18.81
N PRO A 623 28.60 -21.19 18.09
CA PRO A 623 29.49 -20.57 17.09
C PRO A 623 28.71 -19.72 16.07
N GLY A 624 29.26 -18.55 15.67
CA GLY A 624 28.62 -17.63 14.76
C GLY A 624 27.62 -16.65 15.40
N THR A 625 27.28 -16.85 16.68
CA THR A 625 26.43 -15.88 17.42
C THR A 625 27.16 -14.57 17.61
N LYS A 626 26.53 -13.42 17.37
CA LYS A 626 27.11 -12.10 17.62
C LYS A 626 26.79 -11.63 19.04
N ILE A 627 27.83 -11.40 19.84
CA ILE A 627 27.73 -10.92 21.23
C ILE A 627 28.62 -9.67 21.43
N PRO A 628 28.31 -8.80 22.41
CA PRO A 628 29.17 -7.67 22.74
C PRO A 628 30.61 -8.10 23.09
N SER A 629 31.61 -7.32 22.64
CA SER A 629 33.00 -7.55 23.02
C SER A 629 33.16 -7.49 24.53
N GLY A 630 33.86 -8.48 25.10
CA GLY A 630 34.01 -8.65 26.54
C GLY A 630 32.88 -9.43 27.22
N GLU A 631 31.85 -9.84 26.49
CA GLU A 631 30.81 -10.73 26.99
C GLU A 631 31.38 -12.13 27.28
N THR A 632 30.74 -12.86 28.20
CA THR A 632 31.23 -14.17 28.66
C THR A 632 30.70 -15.31 27.80
N ILE A 633 31.60 -16.11 27.25
CA ILE A 633 31.26 -17.41 26.64
C ILE A 633 31.55 -18.52 27.68
N ARG A 634 30.63 -19.47 27.81
CA ARG A 634 30.79 -20.62 28.69
C ARG A 634 31.27 -21.82 27.89
N LEU A 635 32.35 -22.44 28.34
CA LEU A 635 32.96 -23.61 27.73
C LEU A 635 32.92 -24.79 28.67
N LEU A 636 32.29 -25.89 28.23
CA LEU A 636 32.27 -27.15 28.98
C LEU A 636 33.47 -28.00 28.53
N PHE A 637 34.34 -28.34 29.49
CA PHE A 637 35.49 -29.22 29.28
C PHE A 637 35.15 -30.65 29.64
N GLY A 638 35.54 -31.58 28.78
CA GLY A 638 35.39 -33.04 28.96
C GLY A 638 36.52 -33.81 28.30
N ASP A 639 36.55 -35.14 28.48
CA ASP A 639 37.52 -36.05 27.87
C ASP A 639 36.88 -36.87 26.73
#